data_5440d436d2f8bf3aa2f0959513a60a98
#
_entry.id   5440d436d2f8bf3aa2f0959513a60a98
#
_cell.length_a   1.000
_cell.length_b   1.000
_cell.length_c   1.000
_cell.angle_alpha   90.00
_cell.angle_beta   90.00
_cell.angle_gamma   90.00
#
_symmetry.space_group_name_H-M   'P 1'
#
loop_
_entity.id
_entity.type
_entity.pdbx_description
1 polymer ?
#
loop_
_entity_poly.entity_id
_entity_poly.type
_entity_poly.pdbx_seq_one_letter_code
_entity_poly.pdbx_strand_id
1 'polypeptide(L)'
;MGRLIVIFWLALAGVVVVTGYIRLAPSVPGQWHRIPSYQQDADFDGGAVRVVLTGPDGLERLNSVAMATPRTGVLAGSVGAGLITYITRSAVFGFPDYTTAHQKGDRLVIWGRSRFGRSDLGVNRDRIEGWLAAI
;
A
#
# COMPACT_ATOMS: atom_id res chain seq x y z
N MET A 1 -32.09 -19.57 23.81
CA MET A 1 -32.25 -18.94 22.50
C MET A 1 -31.98 -17.43 22.53
N GLY A 2 -32.59 -16.68 23.40
CA GLY A 2 -32.41 -15.22 23.45
C GLY A 2 -30.96 -14.74 23.63
N ARG A 3 -30.18 -15.40 24.49
CA ARG A 3 -28.77 -15.05 24.73
C ARG A 3 -27.87 -15.27 23.47
N LEU A 4 -28.09 -16.32 22.71
CA LEU A 4 -27.37 -16.61 21.49
C LEU A 4 -27.67 -15.59 20.39
N ILE A 5 -28.92 -15.15 20.29
CA ILE A 5 -29.33 -14.10 19.36
C ILE A 5 -28.67 -12.77 19.72
N VAL A 6 -28.62 -12.41 20.99
CA VAL A 6 -27.94 -11.19 21.45
C VAL A 6 -26.44 -11.24 21.13
N ILE A 7 -25.78 -12.36 21.42
CA ILE A 7 -24.36 -12.55 21.11
C ILE A 7 -24.12 -12.43 19.61
N PHE A 8 -24.95 -13.02 18.78
CA PHE A 8 -24.87 -12.92 17.32
C PHE A 8 -24.95 -11.46 16.85
N TRP A 9 -25.92 -10.69 17.34
CA TRP A 9 -26.07 -9.29 16.96
C TRP A 9 -24.92 -8.41 17.46
N LEU A 10 -24.40 -8.66 18.64
CA LEU A 10 -23.23 -7.96 19.16
C LEU A 10 -21.96 -8.26 18.33
N ALA A 11 -21.77 -9.53 17.96
CA ALA A 11 -20.65 -9.92 17.09
C ALA A 11 -20.77 -9.26 15.71
N LEU A 12 -21.96 -9.27 15.11
CA LEU A 12 -22.21 -8.63 13.83
C LEU A 12 -21.98 -7.11 13.91
N ALA A 13 -22.46 -6.45 14.94
CA ALA A 13 -22.21 -5.03 15.17
C ALA A 13 -20.70 -4.74 15.30
N GLY A 14 -19.96 -5.58 16.03
CA GLY A 14 -18.50 -5.47 16.13
C GLY A 14 -17.80 -5.58 14.78
N VAL A 15 -18.20 -6.53 13.94
CA VAL A 15 -17.65 -6.68 12.58
C VAL A 15 -17.94 -5.44 11.72
N VAL A 16 -19.16 -4.91 11.79
CA VAL A 16 -19.53 -3.69 11.04
C VAL A 16 -18.69 -2.49 11.48
N VAL A 17 -18.53 -2.30 12.80
CA VAL A 17 -17.73 -1.19 13.34
C VAL A 17 -16.26 -1.30 12.93
N VAL A 18 -15.67 -2.49 13.08
CA VAL A 18 -14.25 -2.73 12.70
C VAL A 18 -14.04 -2.52 11.20
N THR A 19 -14.92 -3.08 10.37
CA THR A 19 -14.84 -2.92 8.91
C THR A 19 -15.02 -1.45 8.51
N GLY A 20 -15.97 -0.76 9.14
CA GLY A 20 -16.17 0.67 8.95
C GLY A 20 -14.95 1.49 9.33
N TYR A 21 -14.33 1.20 10.46
CA TYR A 21 -13.09 1.86 10.88
C TYR A 21 -11.96 1.64 9.88
N ILE A 22 -11.72 0.39 9.46
CA ILE A 22 -10.66 0.06 8.49
C ILE A 22 -10.84 0.84 7.17
N ARG A 23 -12.08 0.97 6.71
CA ARG A 23 -12.40 1.66 5.43
C ARG A 23 -12.36 3.17 5.54
N LEU A 24 -12.78 3.72 6.68
CA LEU A 24 -12.98 5.16 6.86
C LEU A 24 -11.85 5.84 7.64
N ALA A 25 -10.97 5.07 8.29
CA ALA A 25 -9.85 5.64 9.02
C ALA A 25 -8.97 6.48 8.08
N PRO A 26 -8.71 7.75 8.40
CA PRO A 26 -7.98 8.65 7.51
C PRO A 26 -6.54 8.19 7.34
N SER A 27 -6.05 8.29 6.11
CA SER A 27 -4.63 8.12 5.78
C SER A 27 -3.95 9.48 5.81
N VAL A 28 -3.15 9.72 6.85
CA VAL A 28 -2.48 11.01 7.04
C VAL A 28 -1.17 11.03 6.22
N PRO A 29 -1.05 11.90 5.19
CA PRO A 29 0.16 11.95 4.36
C PRO A 29 1.44 12.10 5.17
N GLY A 30 1.44 12.91 6.23
CA GLY A 30 2.60 13.09 7.10
C GLY A 30 3.14 11.83 7.76
N GLN A 31 2.32 10.80 7.89
CA GLN A 31 2.74 9.49 8.42
C GLN A 31 3.24 8.54 7.34
N TRP A 32 2.63 8.57 6.17
CA TRP A 32 2.81 7.55 5.15
C TRP A 32 3.64 8.01 3.95
N HIS A 33 3.60 9.30 3.64
CA HIS A 33 4.34 9.88 2.53
C HIS A 33 5.75 10.29 2.99
N ARG A 34 6.66 9.32 3.02
CA ARG A 34 8.04 9.49 3.48
C ARG A 34 9.02 8.94 2.45
N ILE A 35 10.15 9.61 2.30
CA ILE A 35 11.25 9.11 1.46
C ILE A 35 11.78 7.81 2.07
N PRO A 36 11.75 6.69 1.33
CA PRO A 36 12.33 5.45 1.80
C PRO A 36 13.86 5.55 1.85
N SER A 37 14.43 5.22 3.01
CA SER A 37 15.89 5.30 3.25
C SER A 37 16.61 3.97 3.02
N TYR A 38 16.07 3.12 2.18
CA TYR A 38 16.63 1.81 1.88
C TYR A 38 17.67 1.88 0.75
N GLN A 39 18.74 1.09 0.89
CA GLN A 39 19.81 1.01 -0.11
C GLN A 39 19.78 -0.27 -0.93
N GLN A 40 19.03 -1.28 -0.51
CA GLN A 40 18.93 -2.59 -1.14
C GLN A 40 17.54 -3.19 -0.91
N ASP A 41 17.25 -4.25 -1.66
CA ASP A 41 16.02 -5.02 -1.51
C ASP A 41 15.90 -5.58 -0.10
N ALA A 42 14.66 -5.61 0.42
CA ALA A 42 14.33 -6.21 1.69
C ALA A 42 12.88 -6.69 1.70
N ASP A 43 12.65 -7.77 2.42
CA ASP A 43 11.31 -8.28 2.72
C ASP A 43 11.07 -8.22 4.22
N PHE A 44 9.85 -7.83 4.61
CA PHE A 44 9.39 -7.73 6.00
C PHE A 44 8.10 -8.51 6.17
N ASP A 45 7.70 -8.76 7.40
CA ASP A 45 6.42 -9.42 7.67
C ASP A 45 5.23 -8.62 7.11
N GLY A 46 5.25 -7.31 7.22
CA GLY A 46 4.18 -6.41 6.76
C GLY A 46 4.50 -5.63 5.50
N GLY A 47 5.53 -6.01 4.71
CA GLY A 47 5.87 -5.26 3.50
C GLY A 47 7.13 -5.70 2.80
N ALA A 48 7.56 -4.91 1.84
CA ALA A 48 8.77 -5.16 1.05
C ALA A 48 9.34 -3.87 0.47
N VAL A 49 10.62 -3.91 0.15
CA VAL A 49 11.33 -2.86 -0.57
C VAL A 49 12.04 -3.46 -1.77
N ARG A 50 12.01 -2.74 -2.88
CA ARG A 50 12.84 -3.03 -4.06
C ARG A 50 13.58 -1.77 -4.49
N VAL A 51 14.84 -1.95 -4.83
CA VAL A 51 15.74 -0.89 -5.30
C VAL A 51 16.25 -1.28 -6.68
N VAL A 52 15.87 -0.50 -7.69
CA VAL A 52 16.16 -0.83 -9.09
C VAL A 52 16.73 0.36 -9.85
N LEU A 53 17.52 0.08 -10.87
CA LEU A 53 17.96 1.08 -11.84
C LEU A 53 17.01 1.03 -13.04
N THR A 54 16.26 2.09 -13.24
CA THR A 54 15.19 2.15 -14.26
C THR A 54 15.46 3.15 -15.38
N GLY A 55 16.48 3.99 -15.24
CA GLY A 55 16.56 5.25 -15.95
C GLY A 55 15.74 6.34 -15.28
N PRO A 56 15.85 7.59 -15.72
CA PRO A 56 15.21 8.74 -15.06
C PRO A 56 13.69 8.76 -15.18
N ASP A 57 13.10 8.00 -16.09
CA ASP A 57 11.66 7.90 -16.35
C ASP A 57 10.97 6.75 -15.59
N GLY A 58 11.70 6.05 -14.73
CA GLY A 58 11.19 4.87 -14.02
C GLY A 58 9.92 5.15 -13.23
N LEU A 59 9.86 6.26 -12.50
CA LEU A 59 8.68 6.64 -11.72
C LEU A 59 7.47 6.97 -12.60
N GLU A 60 7.67 7.59 -13.75
CA GLU A 60 6.58 7.86 -14.70
C GLU A 60 5.96 6.58 -15.23
N ARG A 61 6.80 5.61 -15.64
CA ARG A 61 6.35 4.29 -16.09
C ARG A 61 5.66 3.54 -14.98
N LEU A 62 6.23 3.54 -13.77
CA LEU A 62 5.61 2.91 -12.60
C LEU A 62 4.25 3.55 -12.28
N ASN A 63 4.15 4.87 -12.34
CA ASN A 63 2.89 5.57 -12.08
C ASN A 63 1.78 5.12 -13.04
N SER A 64 2.10 4.93 -14.30
CA SER A 64 1.14 4.43 -15.30
C SER A 64 0.60 3.04 -14.93
N VAL A 65 1.48 2.15 -14.47
CA VAL A 65 1.11 0.79 -14.01
C VAL A 65 0.30 0.85 -12.71
N ALA A 66 0.74 1.65 -11.74
CA ALA A 66 0.05 1.79 -10.47
C ALA A 66 -1.37 2.34 -10.63
N MET A 67 -1.55 3.36 -11.47
CA MET A 67 -2.87 3.95 -11.72
C MET A 67 -3.81 3.03 -12.50
N ALA A 68 -3.28 2.07 -13.25
CA ALA A 68 -4.06 1.01 -13.90
C ALA A 68 -4.39 -0.16 -12.94
N THR A 69 -3.80 -0.19 -11.76
CA THR A 69 -4.03 -1.24 -10.77
C THR A 69 -5.37 -1.01 -10.06
N PRO A 70 -6.27 -2.02 -9.96
CA PRO A 70 -7.54 -1.87 -9.27
C PRO A 70 -7.40 -1.41 -7.82
N ARG A 71 -8.35 -0.59 -7.36
CA ARG A 71 -8.44 -0.09 -5.97
C ARG A 71 -7.20 0.65 -5.50
N THR A 72 -6.47 1.25 -6.43
CA THR A 72 -5.25 2.01 -6.18
C THR A 72 -5.46 3.49 -6.53
N GLY A 73 -5.05 4.36 -5.64
CA GLY A 73 -5.08 5.81 -5.84
C GLY A 73 -3.85 6.48 -5.24
N VAL A 74 -3.63 7.72 -5.59
CA VAL A 74 -2.53 8.53 -5.04
C VAL A 74 -2.95 9.11 -3.69
N LEU A 75 -2.14 8.89 -2.66
CA LEU A 75 -2.27 9.55 -1.37
C LEU A 75 -1.62 10.95 -1.39
N ALA A 76 -0.39 11.02 -1.89
CA ALA A 76 0.39 12.26 -1.93
C ALA A 76 1.53 12.15 -2.94
N GLY A 77 2.05 13.30 -3.35
CA GLY A 77 3.19 13.40 -4.25
C GLY A 77 2.82 13.41 -5.72
N SER A 78 3.83 13.37 -6.56
CA SER A 78 3.69 13.39 -8.02
C SER A 78 4.94 12.85 -8.71
N VAL A 79 4.83 12.49 -9.98
CA VAL A 79 5.99 12.13 -10.82
C VAL A 79 6.99 13.29 -10.85
N GLY A 80 6.53 14.52 -11.05
CA GLY A 80 7.38 15.71 -11.10
C GLY A 80 8.14 15.97 -9.80
N ALA A 81 7.58 15.61 -8.66
CA ALA A 81 8.26 15.70 -7.36
C ALA A 81 9.27 14.57 -7.13
N GLY A 82 9.25 13.53 -7.94
CA GLY A 82 10.11 12.35 -7.78
C GLY A 82 9.71 11.44 -6.62
N LEU A 83 8.56 11.70 -5.98
CA LEU A 83 8.08 10.96 -4.82
C LEU A 83 6.56 10.85 -4.87
N ILE A 84 6.04 9.63 -4.85
CA ILE A 84 4.60 9.35 -4.82
C ILE A 84 4.33 8.28 -3.77
N THR A 85 3.24 8.44 -3.03
CA THR A 85 2.68 7.38 -2.19
C THR A 85 1.30 7.01 -2.69
N TYR A 86 1.10 5.72 -2.98
CA TYR A 86 -0.15 5.13 -3.39
C TYR A 86 -0.84 4.44 -2.22
N ILE A 87 -2.17 4.41 -2.25
CA ILE A 87 -3.00 3.55 -1.41
C ILE A 87 -3.61 2.48 -2.31
N THR A 88 -3.43 1.22 -1.95
CA THR A 88 -4.16 0.10 -2.56
C THR A 88 -4.99 -0.58 -1.49
N ARG A 89 -6.28 -0.79 -1.76
CA ARG A 89 -7.20 -1.43 -0.81
C ARG A 89 -7.51 -2.85 -1.21
N SER A 90 -7.60 -3.75 -0.22
CA SER A 90 -8.04 -5.12 -0.47
C SER A 90 -9.48 -5.17 -0.98
N ALA A 91 -9.81 -6.22 -1.76
CA ALA A 91 -11.09 -6.31 -2.47
C ALA A 91 -12.30 -6.39 -1.54
N VAL A 92 -12.22 -7.16 -0.45
CA VAL A 92 -13.37 -7.46 0.42
C VAL A 92 -13.43 -6.50 1.59
N PHE A 93 -12.38 -6.43 2.41
CA PHE A 93 -12.37 -5.64 3.65
C PHE A 93 -11.91 -4.20 3.45
N GLY A 94 -11.25 -3.89 2.34
CA GLY A 94 -10.72 -2.55 2.09
C GLY A 94 -9.51 -2.19 2.94
N PHE A 95 -8.71 -3.17 3.38
CA PHE A 95 -7.45 -2.92 4.10
C PHE A 95 -6.52 -2.05 3.25
N PRO A 96 -6.06 -0.91 3.76
CA PRO A 96 -5.14 -0.05 3.05
C PRO A 96 -3.71 -0.56 3.16
N ASP A 97 -3.06 -0.68 2.01
CA ASP A 97 -1.62 -0.82 1.88
C ASP A 97 -1.05 0.46 1.26
N TYR A 98 0.11 0.86 1.71
CA TYR A 98 0.79 2.05 1.18
C TYR A 98 2.02 1.64 0.40
N THR A 99 2.18 2.21 -0.78
CA THR A 99 3.37 2.01 -1.62
C THR A 99 3.98 3.37 -1.93
N THR A 100 5.16 3.63 -1.41
CA THR A 100 5.91 4.85 -1.70
C THR A 100 7.00 4.54 -2.72
N ALA A 101 7.02 5.30 -3.81
CA ALA A 101 8.04 5.22 -4.85
C ALA A 101 8.82 6.52 -4.91
N HIS A 102 10.14 6.43 -4.88
CA HIS A 102 11.06 7.56 -4.91
C HIS A 102 12.08 7.38 -6.02
N GLN A 103 12.13 8.34 -6.95
CA GLN A 103 13.11 8.41 -8.04
C GLN A 103 14.19 9.40 -7.69
N LYS A 104 15.44 8.95 -7.71
CA LYS A 104 16.62 9.81 -7.59
C LYS A 104 17.62 9.45 -8.70
N GLY A 105 17.71 10.30 -9.72
CA GLY A 105 18.46 9.98 -10.93
C GLY A 105 17.87 8.72 -11.59
N ASP A 106 18.71 7.74 -11.87
CA ASP A 106 18.32 6.46 -12.48
C ASP A 106 17.79 5.43 -11.47
N ARG A 107 17.87 5.75 -10.18
CA ARG A 107 17.53 4.84 -9.08
C ARG A 107 16.09 5.05 -8.62
N LEU A 108 15.31 3.98 -8.67
CA LEU A 108 13.95 3.94 -8.16
C LEU A 108 13.89 3.03 -6.93
N VAL A 109 13.38 3.56 -5.82
CA VAL A 109 13.11 2.79 -4.59
C VAL A 109 11.61 2.69 -4.41
N ILE A 110 11.11 1.48 -4.24
CA ILE A 110 9.69 1.21 -4.03
C ILE A 110 9.52 0.49 -2.69
N TRP A 111 8.72 1.07 -1.83
CA TRP A 111 8.48 0.57 -0.48
C TRP A 111 6.99 0.36 -0.24
N GLY A 112 6.56 -0.90 -0.16
CA GLY A 112 5.20 -1.29 0.15
C GLY A 112 5.05 -1.79 1.58
N ARG A 113 3.98 -1.39 2.27
CA ARG A 113 3.67 -1.81 3.65
C ARG A 113 2.18 -1.74 3.92
N SER A 114 1.73 -2.68 4.76
CA SER A 114 0.37 -2.71 5.26
C SER A 114 0.21 -1.83 6.50
N ARG A 115 -0.96 -1.24 6.66
CA ARG A 115 -1.31 -0.47 7.85
C ARG A 115 -1.79 -1.37 9.00
N PHE A 116 -2.57 -2.40 8.68
CA PHE A 116 -3.21 -3.29 9.64
C PHE A 116 -2.65 -4.70 9.54
N GLY A 117 -2.57 -5.38 10.70
CA GLY A 117 -2.07 -6.75 10.79
C GLY A 117 -0.55 -6.83 10.96
N ARG A 118 -0.08 -8.03 11.36
CA ARG A 118 1.36 -8.30 11.58
C ARG A 118 2.06 -8.79 10.33
N SER A 119 1.33 -9.46 9.45
CA SER A 119 1.86 -10.00 8.19
C SER A 119 0.92 -9.67 7.05
N ASP A 120 1.49 -9.36 5.89
CA ASP A 120 0.75 -9.14 4.65
C ASP A 120 0.74 -10.39 3.74
N LEU A 121 1.33 -11.50 4.20
CA LEU A 121 1.46 -12.74 3.42
C LEU A 121 2.16 -12.55 2.06
N GLY A 122 3.05 -11.56 1.97
CA GLY A 122 3.79 -11.25 0.75
C GLY A 122 3.00 -10.43 -0.28
N VAL A 123 1.83 -9.90 0.06
CA VAL A 123 0.98 -9.13 -0.87
C VAL A 123 1.69 -7.88 -1.40
N ASN A 124 2.36 -7.12 -0.51
CA ASN A 124 3.10 -5.93 -0.94
C ASN A 124 4.31 -6.27 -1.83
N ARG A 125 5.06 -7.31 -1.49
CA ARG A 125 6.15 -7.81 -2.33
C ARG A 125 5.65 -8.17 -3.72
N ASP A 126 4.62 -8.97 -3.80
CA ASP A 126 4.08 -9.45 -5.07
C ASP A 126 3.53 -8.31 -5.93
N ARG A 127 2.91 -7.31 -5.30
CA ARG A 127 2.45 -6.09 -5.99
C ARG A 127 3.62 -5.31 -6.58
N ILE A 128 4.65 -5.04 -5.80
CA ILE A 128 5.84 -4.30 -6.25
C ILE A 128 6.53 -5.05 -7.39
N GLU A 129 6.75 -6.34 -7.25
CA GLU A 129 7.36 -7.16 -8.29
C GLU A 129 6.52 -7.21 -9.57
N GLY A 130 5.19 -7.30 -9.43
CA GLY A 130 4.28 -7.21 -10.56
C GLY A 130 4.34 -5.85 -11.29
N TRP A 131 4.42 -4.76 -10.55
CA TRP A 131 4.59 -3.43 -11.13
C TRP A 131 5.94 -3.28 -11.83
N LEU A 132 7.01 -3.76 -11.21
CA LEU A 132 8.35 -3.72 -11.80
C LEU A 132 8.47 -4.57 -13.07
N ALA A 133 7.77 -5.69 -13.13
CA ALA A 133 7.74 -6.53 -14.32
C ALA A 133 7.00 -5.89 -15.50
N ALA A 134 6.19 -4.87 -15.24
CA ALA A 134 5.36 -4.18 -16.24
C ALA A 134 5.98 -2.87 -16.78
N ILE A 135 7.13 -2.44 -16.26
CA ILE A 135 7.80 -1.19 -16.67
C ILE A 135 9.05 -1.40 -17.52
#